data_3af75f86cecf3c2aabd046dfbd46e4b1
#
_entry.id   3af75f86cecf3c2aabd046dfbd46e4b1
#
_cell.length_a   1.000
_cell.length_b   1.000
_cell.length_c   1.000
_cell.angle_alpha   90.00
_cell.angle_beta   90.00
_cell.angle_gamma   90.00
#
_symmetry.space_group_name_H-M   'P 1'
#
loop_
_entity.id
_entity.type
_entity.pdbx_description
1 polymer ?
#
loop_
_entity_poly.entity_id
_entity_poly.type
_entity_poly.pdbx_seq_one_letter_code
_entity_poly.pdbx_strand_id
1 'polypeptide(L)'
;ESINTIILINKMMHSIDIKGYDIILVGFQSQIIPYSLGNIGFYPLAQHDQILATCPDGFILTVNYDDAEDYIERAINYLNSIVYGEVIAIYLFGYKIDRLSFIQHKEPVNIEKDLLSAKARSLAEKFGIPVFFDNQYSELIETIENFFQE
;
A
#
# COMPACT_ATOMS: atom_id res chain seq x y z
N GLU A 1 11.33 -9.90 -20.25
CA GLU A 1 9.96 -10.17 -19.73
C GLU A 1 9.35 -8.90 -19.10
N SER A 2 10.03 -8.20 -18.17
CA SER A 2 9.52 -6.98 -17.51
C SER A 2 9.04 -5.89 -18.45
N ILE A 3 9.79 -5.57 -19.50
CA ILE A 3 9.39 -4.57 -20.50
C ILE A 3 8.05 -4.92 -21.18
N ASN A 4 7.82 -6.18 -21.50
CA ASN A 4 6.57 -6.62 -22.10
C ASN A 4 5.39 -6.50 -21.12
N THR A 5 5.61 -6.77 -19.84
CA THR A 5 4.62 -6.59 -18.78
C THR A 5 4.23 -5.11 -18.62
N ILE A 6 5.22 -4.22 -18.56
CA ILE A 6 5.00 -2.78 -18.49
C ILE A 6 4.18 -2.29 -19.68
N ILE A 7 4.56 -2.68 -20.93
CA ILE A 7 3.83 -2.29 -22.14
C ILE A 7 2.39 -2.78 -22.12
N LEU A 8 2.16 -4.03 -21.68
CA LEU A 8 0.81 -4.59 -21.59
C LEU A 8 -0.06 -3.82 -20.58
N ILE A 9 0.46 -3.56 -19.40
CA ILE A 9 -0.26 -2.80 -18.35
C ILE A 9 -0.53 -1.37 -18.83
N ASN A 10 0.45 -0.69 -19.44
CA ASN A 10 0.24 0.65 -20.01
C ASN A 10 -0.91 0.67 -21.04
N LYS A 11 -0.99 -0.35 -21.93
CA LYS A 11 -2.11 -0.46 -22.87
C LYS A 11 -3.44 -0.66 -22.17
N MET A 12 -3.48 -1.45 -21.09
CA MET A 12 -4.68 -1.63 -20.29
C MET A 12 -5.08 -0.31 -19.61
N MET A 13 -4.14 0.38 -18.97
CA MET A 13 -4.39 1.68 -18.35
C MET A 13 -4.94 2.69 -19.35
N HIS A 14 -4.31 2.82 -20.51
CA HIS A 14 -4.81 3.68 -21.59
C HIS A 14 -6.23 3.32 -22.01
N SER A 15 -6.56 2.01 -22.12
CA SER A 15 -7.91 1.55 -22.48
C SER A 15 -8.98 1.87 -21.43
N ILE A 16 -8.58 2.10 -20.18
CA ILE A 16 -9.45 2.52 -19.08
C ILE A 16 -9.57 4.04 -19.08
N ASP A 17 -8.44 4.73 -19.20
CA ASP A 17 -8.33 6.19 -19.19
C ASP A 17 -9.21 6.86 -20.26
N ILE A 18 -9.21 6.34 -21.49
CA ILE A 18 -10.05 6.86 -22.57
C ILE A 18 -11.58 6.75 -22.32
N LYS A 19 -11.99 6.03 -21.26
CA LYS A 19 -13.41 5.96 -20.85
C LYS A 19 -13.83 7.15 -20.00
N GLY A 20 -12.89 7.99 -19.57
CA GLY A 20 -13.15 9.24 -18.85
C GLY A 20 -13.60 9.03 -17.41
N TYR A 21 -13.04 8.05 -16.72
CA TYR A 21 -13.23 7.93 -15.27
C TYR A 21 -12.42 8.99 -14.53
N ASP A 22 -13.01 9.56 -13.47
CA ASP A 22 -12.34 10.57 -12.64
C ASP A 22 -11.19 9.97 -11.83
N ILE A 23 -11.34 8.73 -11.35
CA ILE A 23 -10.34 8.01 -10.53
C ILE A 23 -10.25 6.56 -11.01
N ILE A 24 -9.02 6.06 -11.13
CA ILE A 24 -8.73 4.65 -11.42
C ILE A 24 -8.00 4.05 -10.22
N LEU A 25 -8.62 3.06 -9.56
CA LEU A 25 -7.99 2.34 -8.46
C LEU A 25 -7.30 1.08 -8.98
N VAL A 26 -6.02 0.94 -8.66
CA VAL A 26 -5.21 -0.24 -9.01
C VAL A 26 -4.76 -0.93 -7.73
N GLY A 27 -5.17 -2.18 -7.55
CA GLY A 27 -4.77 -3.00 -6.41
C GLY A 27 -3.50 -3.79 -6.69
N PHE A 28 -2.54 -3.71 -5.78
CA PHE A 28 -1.34 -4.54 -5.79
C PHE A 28 -1.39 -5.56 -4.66
N GLN A 29 -0.92 -6.77 -4.94
CA GLN A 29 -0.78 -7.83 -3.93
C GLN A 29 0.68 -8.04 -3.60
N SER A 30 0.97 -8.36 -2.36
CA SER A 30 2.31 -8.60 -1.80
C SER A 30 3.02 -7.35 -1.27
N GLN A 31 4.14 -7.60 -0.60
CA GLN A 31 5.01 -6.54 -0.06
C GLN A 31 5.62 -5.69 -1.18
N ILE A 32 5.85 -4.42 -0.89
CA ILE A 32 6.43 -3.46 -1.84
C ILE A 32 7.96 -3.56 -1.85
N ILE A 33 8.54 -3.74 -0.66
CA ILE A 33 9.98 -3.93 -0.43
C ILE A 33 10.18 -5.15 0.47
N PRO A 34 11.34 -5.81 0.45
CA PRO A 34 11.60 -6.93 1.35
C PRO A 34 11.71 -6.47 2.81
N TYR A 35 11.17 -7.26 3.73
CA TYR A 35 11.33 -7.02 5.17
C TYR A 35 12.79 -7.10 5.62
N SER A 36 13.61 -7.90 4.94
CA SER A 36 15.04 -8.04 5.20
C SER A 36 15.86 -7.71 3.97
N LEU A 37 16.78 -6.77 4.10
CA LEU A 37 17.65 -6.33 3.01
C LEU A 37 18.68 -7.37 2.55
N GLY A 38 18.88 -8.44 3.32
CA GLY A 38 19.91 -9.45 3.06
C GLY A 38 19.54 -10.50 2.02
N ASN A 39 18.30 -10.52 1.50
CA ASN A 39 17.85 -11.61 0.64
C ASN A 39 17.24 -11.07 -0.67
N ILE A 40 18.03 -11.10 -1.73
CA ILE A 40 17.65 -10.66 -3.07
C ILE A 40 16.43 -11.42 -3.62
N GLY A 41 16.25 -12.70 -3.24
CA GLY A 41 15.13 -13.53 -3.70
C GLY A 41 13.74 -13.04 -3.23
N PHE A 42 13.69 -12.11 -2.29
CA PHE A 42 12.45 -11.54 -1.78
C PHE A 42 12.09 -10.16 -2.35
N TYR A 43 12.81 -9.66 -3.35
CA TYR A 43 12.43 -8.43 -4.02
C TYR A 43 11.21 -8.67 -4.92
N PRO A 44 10.13 -7.91 -4.74
CA PRO A 44 8.89 -8.09 -5.49
C PRO A 44 8.97 -7.37 -6.85
N LEU A 45 9.75 -7.90 -7.78
CA LEU A 45 9.96 -7.30 -9.10
C LEU A 45 8.66 -7.07 -9.86
N ALA A 46 7.69 -7.97 -9.73
CA ALA A 46 6.38 -7.81 -10.37
C ALA A 46 5.63 -6.57 -9.86
N GLN A 47 5.74 -6.25 -8.57
CA GLN A 47 5.17 -5.03 -7.99
C GLN A 47 5.86 -3.77 -8.53
N HIS A 48 7.18 -3.82 -8.63
CA HIS A 48 7.97 -2.73 -9.19
C HIS A 48 7.56 -2.45 -10.65
N ASP A 49 7.47 -3.49 -11.48
CA ASP A 49 7.01 -3.37 -12.87
C ASP A 49 5.59 -2.78 -12.95
N GLN A 50 4.69 -3.17 -12.04
CA GLN A 50 3.32 -2.65 -12.00
C GLN A 50 3.26 -1.18 -11.60
N ILE A 51 4.03 -0.75 -10.59
CA ILE A 51 4.11 0.65 -10.18
C ILE A 51 4.62 1.51 -11.34
N LEU A 52 5.70 1.08 -12.00
CA LEU A 52 6.24 1.79 -13.18
C LEU A 52 5.24 1.84 -14.34
N ALA A 53 4.48 0.77 -14.53
CA ALA A 53 3.53 0.67 -15.63
C ALA A 53 2.25 1.48 -15.41
N THR A 54 1.79 1.62 -14.18
CA THR A 54 0.58 2.39 -13.83
C THR A 54 0.88 3.85 -13.53
N CYS A 55 2.11 4.15 -13.08
CA CYS A 55 2.56 5.50 -12.73
C CYS A 55 1.50 6.25 -11.90
N PRO A 56 1.11 5.74 -10.72
CA PRO A 56 0.01 6.32 -9.96
C PRO A 56 0.36 7.68 -9.38
N ASP A 57 -0.64 8.56 -9.28
CA ASP A 57 -0.51 9.89 -8.68
C ASP A 57 -0.46 9.84 -7.15
N GLY A 58 -1.13 8.84 -6.54
CA GLY A 58 -1.15 8.64 -5.09
C GLY A 58 -1.16 7.17 -4.69
N PHE A 59 -0.64 6.88 -3.50
CA PHE A 59 -0.61 5.53 -2.93
C PHE A 59 -1.38 5.46 -1.62
N ILE A 60 -2.15 4.40 -1.45
CA ILE A 60 -2.65 3.98 -0.15
C ILE A 60 -1.77 2.81 0.29
N LEU A 61 -0.89 3.04 1.26
CA LEU A 61 0.00 2.02 1.79
C LEU A 61 -0.73 1.15 2.82
N THR A 62 -0.94 -0.12 2.51
CA THR A 62 -1.51 -1.07 3.45
C THR A 62 -0.43 -1.69 4.32
N VAL A 63 -0.63 -1.68 5.65
CA VAL A 63 0.32 -2.21 6.64
C VAL A 63 -0.37 -3.14 7.62
N ASN A 64 0.38 -4.09 8.17
CA ASN A 64 -0.10 -4.94 9.25
C ASN A 64 0.25 -4.33 10.61
N TYR A 65 -0.48 -4.71 11.65
CA TYR A 65 -0.23 -4.25 13.01
C TYR A 65 1.20 -4.52 13.48
N ASP A 66 1.78 -5.65 13.08
CA ASP A 66 3.13 -6.09 13.47
C ASP A 66 4.25 -5.57 12.56
N ASP A 67 3.93 -4.82 11.51
CA ASP A 67 4.96 -4.26 10.64
C ASP A 67 5.83 -3.26 11.44
N ALA A 68 7.13 -3.45 11.33
CA ALA A 68 8.09 -2.58 11.99
C ALA A 68 8.09 -1.18 11.37
N GLU A 69 8.24 -0.16 12.21
CA GLU A 69 8.16 1.23 11.74
C GLU A 69 9.27 1.60 10.74
N ASP A 70 10.46 1.00 10.88
CA ASP A 70 11.55 1.17 9.91
C ASP A 70 11.22 0.55 8.54
N TYR A 71 10.47 -0.54 8.51
CA TYR A 71 9.95 -1.11 7.27
C TYR A 71 8.94 -0.17 6.62
N ILE A 72 7.98 0.35 7.39
CA ILE A 72 6.96 1.30 6.89
C ILE A 72 7.65 2.55 6.34
N GLU A 73 8.60 3.11 7.06
CA GLU A 73 9.36 4.30 6.62
C GLU A 73 10.10 4.06 5.29
N ARG A 74 10.77 2.91 5.16
CA ARG A 74 11.43 2.52 3.90
C ARG A 74 10.45 2.32 2.76
N ALA A 75 9.26 1.76 3.04
CA ALA A 75 8.20 1.58 2.03
C ALA A 75 7.67 2.94 1.54
N ILE A 76 7.41 3.88 2.45
CA ILE A 76 7.00 5.25 2.11
C ILE A 76 8.07 5.93 1.24
N ASN A 77 9.33 5.90 1.68
CA ASN A 77 10.44 6.52 0.94
C ASN A 77 10.62 5.91 -0.45
N TYR A 78 10.47 4.60 -0.57
CA TYR A 78 10.53 3.92 -1.86
C TYR A 78 9.39 4.36 -2.79
N LEU A 79 8.14 4.37 -2.32
CA LEU A 79 6.98 4.77 -3.13
C LEU A 79 7.09 6.23 -3.57
N ASN A 80 7.46 7.13 -2.68
CA ASN A 80 7.61 8.56 -2.99
C ASN A 80 8.80 8.87 -3.93
N SER A 81 9.68 7.89 -4.19
CA SER A 81 10.87 8.09 -5.04
C SER A 81 10.80 7.38 -6.38
N ILE A 82 9.96 6.36 -6.53
CA ILE A 82 9.95 5.52 -7.74
C ILE A 82 9.19 6.15 -8.89
N VAL A 83 8.14 6.91 -8.58
CA VAL A 83 7.32 7.70 -9.51
C VAL A 83 7.03 9.07 -8.91
N TYR A 84 6.32 9.94 -9.62
CA TYR A 84 5.96 11.26 -9.10
C TYR A 84 4.81 11.23 -8.07
N GLY A 85 4.14 10.08 -7.90
CA GLY A 85 3.09 9.92 -6.90
C GLY A 85 3.64 9.84 -5.47
N GLU A 86 2.77 10.12 -4.50
CA GLU A 86 3.12 10.11 -3.08
C GLU A 86 2.19 9.22 -2.24
N VAL A 87 2.64 8.82 -1.04
CA VAL A 87 1.79 8.08 -0.10
C VAL A 87 0.84 9.07 0.58
N ILE A 88 -0.43 9.03 0.20
CA ILE A 88 -1.49 9.93 0.68
C ILE A 88 -2.22 9.40 1.91
N ALA A 89 -2.20 8.10 2.13
CA ALA A 89 -2.82 7.46 3.27
C ALA A 89 -2.13 6.14 3.63
N ILE A 90 -2.24 5.75 4.88
CA ILE A 90 -1.87 4.42 5.37
C ILE A 90 -3.16 3.72 5.83
N TYR A 91 -3.36 2.46 5.42
CA TYR A 91 -4.43 1.62 5.91
C TYR A 91 -3.87 0.50 6.78
N LEU A 92 -4.19 0.53 8.07
CA LEU A 92 -3.72 -0.43 9.07
C LEU A 92 -4.71 -1.59 9.21
N PHE A 93 -4.27 -2.79 8.85
CA PHE A 93 -5.09 -3.99 9.04
C PHE A 93 -5.23 -4.37 10.50
N GLY A 94 -6.48 -4.63 10.91
CA GLY A 94 -6.88 -4.95 12.28
C GLY A 94 -6.63 -6.39 12.71
N TYR A 95 -5.74 -7.13 12.06
CA TYR A 95 -5.46 -8.50 12.43
C TYR A 95 -3.96 -8.82 12.35
N LYS A 96 -3.56 -9.77 13.18
CA LYS A 96 -2.22 -10.31 13.21
C LYS A 96 -2.18 -11.61 12.40
N ILE A 97 -1.29 -11.68 11.44
CA ILE A 97 -1.01 -12.89 10.68
C ILE A 97 0.32 -13.47 11.16
N ASP A 98 0.27 -14.54 11.94
CA ASP A 98 1.47 -15.30 12.25
C ASP A 98 1.96 -16.00 10.97
N ARG A 99 3.23 -15.81 10.60
CA ARG A 99 3.84 -16.46 9.42
C ARG A 99 3.72 -17.97 9.44
N LEU A 100 3.64 -18.58 10.62
CA LEU A 100 3.40 -20.02 10.77
C LEU A 100 1.92 -20.38 10.61
N SER A 101 1.00 -19.43 10.81
CA SER A 101 -0.43 -19.67 10.67
C SER A 101 -0.84 -20.00 9.25
N PHE A 102 -0.12 -19.44 8.27
CA PHE A 102 -0.34 -19.75 6.85
C PHE A 102 -0.09 -21.23 6.54
N ILE A 103 0.94 -21.82 7.18
CA ILE A 103 1.27 -23.25 7.04
C ILE A 103 0.32 -24.11 7.88
N GLN A 104 -0.17 -23.59 9.00
CA GLN A 104 -1.00 -24.30 9.97
C GLN A 104 -2.51 -24.07 9.80
N HIS A 105 -2.93 -23.33 8.77
CA HIS A 105 -4.35 -22.94 8.54
C HIS A 105 -5.03 -22.31 9.77
N LYS A 106 -4.29 -21.55 10.57
CA LYS A 106 -4.86 -20.81 11.70
C LYS A 106 -5.54 -19.54 11.23
N GLU A 107 -6.68 -19.23 11.82
CA GLU A 107 -7.40 -17.99 11.58
C GLU A 107 -6.56 -16.78 12.05
N PRO A 108 -6.63 -15.64 11.33
CA PRO A 108 -6.01 -14.40 11.77
C PRO A 108 -6.57 -13.97 13.14
N VAL A 109 -5.71 -13.47 14.00
CA VAL A 109 -6.12 -12.96 15.31
C VAL A 109 -6.48 -11.49 15.18
N ASN A 110 -7.72 -11.14 15.51
CA ASN A 110 -8.17 -9.75 15.54
C ASN A 110 -7.46 -8.97 16.65
N ILE A 111 -7.04 -7.77 16.35
CA ILE A 111 -6.44 -6.82 17.30
C ILE A 111 -7.55 -5.97 17.92
N GLU A 112 -7.46 -5.72 19.22
CA GLU A 112 -8.39 -4.85 19.93
C GLU A 112 -8.37 -3.43 19.34
N LYS A 113 -9.56 -2.84 19.24
CA LYS A 113 -9.74 -1.52 18.62
C LYS A 113 -8.91 -0.41 19.27
N ASP A 114 -8.76 -0.46 20.59
CA ASP A 114 -7.97 0.54 21.32
C ASP A 114 -6.49 0.45 20.97
N LEU A 115 -5.96 -0.76 20.77
CA LEU A 115 -4.57 -0.98 20.34
C LEU A 115 -4.37 -0.53 18.89
N LEU A 116 -5.33 -0.78 18.01
CA LEU A 116 -5.29 -0.28 16.64
C LEU A 116 -5.32 1.24 16.60
N SER A 117 -6.20 1.87 17.37
CA SER A 117 -6.30 3.33 17.45
C SER A 117 -5.01 3.96 17.98
N ALA A 118 -4.38 3.35 19.00
CA ALA A 118 -3.10 3.81 19.55
C ALA A 118 -1.98 3.70 18.49
N LYS A 119 -1.89 2.56 17.78
CA LYS A 119 -0.90 2.35 16.72
C LYS A 119 -1.12 3.30 15.55
N ALA A 120 -2.36 3.48 15.10
CA ALA A 120 -2.70 4.38 14.01
C ALA A 120 -2.29 5.83 14.32
N ARG A 121 -2.58 6.30 15.54
CA ARG A 121 -2.16 7.64 16.00
C ARG A 121 -0.64 7.78 16.01
N SER A 122 0.07 6.80 16.56
CA SER A 122 1.54 6.81 16.58
C SER A 122 2.15 6.88 15.18
N LEU A 123 1.61 6.12 14.22
CA LEU A 123 2.08 6.14 12.83
C LEU A 123 1.76 7.48 12.15
N ALA A 124 0.55 8.03 12.37
CA ALA A 124 0.16 9.32 11.82
C ALA A 124 1.03 10.46 12.35
N GLU A 125 1.32 10.48 13.65
CA GLU A 125 2.22 11.47 14.27
C GLU A 125 3.65 11.35 13.74
N LYS A 126 4.14 10.12 13.54
CA LYS A 126 5.51 9.87 13.08
C LYS A 126 5.73 10.25 11.63
N PHE A 127 4.80 9.87 10.75
CA PHE A 127 4.99 10.02 9.30
C PHE A 127 4.29 11.24 8.70
N GLY A 128 3.42 11.91 9.45
CA GLY A 128 2.63 13.04 8.95
C GLY A 128 1.59 12.63 7.90
N ILE A 129 1.24 11.35 7.82
CA ILE A 129 0.32 10.76 6.85
C ILE A 129 -0.92 10.27 7.61
N PRO A 130 -2.15 10.54 7.14
CA PRO A 130 -3.36 10.01 7.76
C PRO A 130 -3.39 8.48 7.76
N VAL A 131 -3.80 7.89 8.90
CA VAL A 131 -3.84 6.44 9.10
C VAL A 131 -5.26 6.01 9.42
N PHE A 132 -5.77 5.11 8.62
CA PHE A 132 -7.13 4.56 8.72
C PHE A 132 -7.10 3.08 9.11
N PHE A 133 -8.14 2.59 9.76
CA PHE A 133 -8.30 1.19 10.15
C PHE A 133 -9.77 0.82 10.30
N ASP A 134 -10.09 -0.47 10.39
CA ASP A 134 -11.47 -0.98 10.48
C ASP A 134 -12.39 -0.42 9.37
N ASN A 135 -13.51 0.17 9.77
CA ASN A 135 -14.56 0.66 8.88
C ASN A 135 -14.43 2.16 8.53
N GLN A 136 -13.25 2.76 8.68
CA GLN A 136 -13.01 4.18 8.35
C GLN A 136 -12.88 4.41 6.83
N TYR A 137 -13.75 3.77 6.05
CA TYR A 137 -13.70 3.88 4.59
C TYR A 137 -14.19 5.23 4.08
N SER A 138 -15.15 5.86 4.78
CA SER A 138 -15.67 7.17 4.37
C SER A 138 -14.61 8.25 4.48
N GLU A 139 -13.87 8.25 5.57
CA GLU A 139 -12.77 9.20 5.83
C GLU A 139 -11.59 8.96 4.87
N LEU A 140 -11.31 7.69 4.54
CA LEU A 140 -10.30 7.35 3.54
C LEU A 140 -10.70 7.85 2.14
N ILE A 141 -11.97 7.67 1.74
CA ILE A 141 -12.49 8.16 0.45
C ILE A 141 -12.40 9.68 0.39
N GLU A 142 -12.82 10.39 1.44
CA GLU A 142 -12.70 11.83 1.53
C GLU A 142 -11.25 12.31 1.39
N THR A 143 -10.30 11.60 1.99
CA THR A 143 -8.86 11.89 1.84
C THR A 143 -8.40 11.74 0.39
N ILE A 144 -8.85 10.68 -0.30
CA ILE A 144 -8.52 10.47 -1.73
C ILE A 144 -9.13 11.59 -2.59
N GLU A 145 -10.41 11.90 -2.38
CA GLU A 145 -11.11 12.96 -3.15
C GLU A 145 -10.45 14.33 -2.96
N ASN A 146 -10.07 14.68 -1.73
CA ASN A 146 -9.39 15.93 -1.43
C ASN A 146 -8.02 16.02 -2.10
N PHE A 147 -7.27 14.93 -2.14
CA PHE A 147 -5.97 14.89 -2.81
C PHE A 147 -6.04 15.24 -4.30
N PHE A 148 -7.11 14.82 -4.98
CA PHE A 148 -7.30 15.12 -6.42
C PHE A 148 -8.03 16.46 -6.70
N GLN A 149 -8.45 17.18 -5.66
CA GLN A 149 -9.07 18.50 -5.82
C GLN A 149 -8.10 19.67 -5.62
N GLU A 150 -6.90 19.42 -5.09
CA GLU A 150 -5.80 20.39 -4.96
C GLU A 150 -5.00 20.50 -6.28
#